data_48cfa3885a141e29a3de0163d6b58ba9
#
_entry.id   48cfa3885a141e29a3de0163d6b58ba9
#
_cell.length_a   1.000
_cell.length_b   1.000
_cell.length_c   1.000
_cell.angle_alpha   90.00
_cell.angle_beta   90.00
_cell.angle_gamma   90.00
#
_symmetry.space_group_name_H-M   'P 1'
#
loop_
_entity.id
_entity.type
_entity.pdbx_description
1 polymer ?
#
loop_
_entity_poly.entity_id
_entity_poly.type
_entity_poly.pdbx_seq_one_letter_code
_entity_poly.pdbx_strand_id
1 'polypeptide(L)'
;MISMAACGGKEEGAKSEKLIVGTEAGFAPYEYMKGNEVVGIDMDIAKAIADEMGKELEIKNMDFDGALAAVQSGKVDFVAAGVSISPEREEAMDFSNEYVNSTEVIVVNKENPAVTPAGEELAGSDLDGKVVAVQQGNIADIWVSNKDNCNPKEVKRYTKFAQAAEDLKNGKIDCIVMDQYPAEELVAANDALTTLDGTLFE
;
A
#
# COMPACT_ATOMS: atom_id res chain seq x y z
N MET A 1 3.39 -53.08 -44.96
CA MET A 1 3.45 -51.61 -44.92
C MET A 1 2.49 -51.14 -43.86
N ILE A 2 3.04 -50.76 -42.70
CA ILE A 2 2.25 -50.28 -41.54
C ILE A 2 2.40 -48.77 -41.52
N SER A 3 1.31 -48.05 -41.74
CA SER A 3 1.27 -46.58 -41.68
C SER A 3 1.02 -46.16 -40.23
N MET A 4 1.99 -45.51 -39.59
CA MET A 4 1.81 -44.86 -38.31
C MET A 4 1.20 -43.47 -38.52
N ALA A 5 -0.01 -43.26 -38.05
CA ALA A 5 -0.63 -41.96 -37.94
C ALA A 5 -0.06 -41.29 -36.66
N ALA A 6 0.71 -40.21 -36.82
CA ALA A 6 1.11 -39.36 -35.74
C ALA A 6 -0.10 -38.49 -35.31
N CYS A 7 -0.66 -38.76 -34.15
CA CYS A 7 -1.56 -37.83 -33.46
C CYS A 7 -0.72 -36.65 -32.95
N GLY A 8 -0.88 -35.49 -33.56
CA GLY A 8 -0.44 -34.23 -33.04
C GLY A 8 -1.25 -33.87 -31.79
N GLY A 9 -0.66 -34.08 -30.62
CA GLY A 9 -1.16 -33.52 -29.37
C GLY A 9 -0.99 -32.01 -29.44
N LYS A 10 -2.10 -31.26 -29.33
CA LYS A 10 -2.06 -29.86 -28.95
C LYS A 10 -1.41 -29.83 -27.57
N GLU A 11 -0.26 -29.19 -27.45
CA GLU A 11 0.24 -28.73 -26.17
C GLU A 11 -0.80 -27.74 -25.62
N GLU A 12 -1.66 -28.20 -24.71
CA GLU A 12 -2.31 -27.30 -23.75
C GLU A 12 -1.16 -26.64 -22.97
N GLY A 13 -1.05 -25.30 -23.08
CA GLY A 13 -0.03 -24.55 -22.39
C GLY A 13 -0.06 -24.95 -20.92
N ALA A 14 1.07 -25.40 -20.40
CA ALA A 14 1.23 -25.75 -19.01
C ALA A 14 0.79 -24.55 -18.19
N LYS A 15 -0.31 -24.69 -17.43
CA LYS A 15 -0.72 -23.71 -16.44
C LYS A 15 0.47 -23.49 -15.53
N SER A 16 0.86 -22.24 -15.33
CA SER A 16 1.92 -21.89 -14.39
C SER A 16 1.66 -22.62 -13.06
N GLU A 17 2.65 -23.36 -12.59
CA GLU A 17 2.59 -24.05 -11.30
C GLU A 17 2.62 -23.04 -10.13
N LYS A 18 2.96 -21.78 -10.40
CA LYS A 18 3.10 -20.69 -9.44
C LYS A 18 1.98 -19.66 -9.59
N LEU A 19 1.61 -19.10 -8.46
CA LEU A 19 0.80 -17.89 -8.35
C LEU A 19 1.70 -16.78 -7.83
N ILE A 20 1.87 -15.72 -8.62
CA ILE A 20 2.82 -14.64 -8.33
C ILE A 20 2.05 -13.45 -7.75
N VAL A 21 2.38 -13.07 -6.51
CA VAL A 21 1.83 -11.88 -5.84
C VAL A 21 2.85 -10.75 -5.78
N GLY A 22 2.44 -9.53 -6.15
CA GLY A 22 3.18 -8.30 -5.90
C GLY A 22 2.77 -7.69 -4.57
N THR A 23 3.72 -7.15 -3.82
CA THR A 23 3.46 -6.53 -2.52
C THR A 23 4.52 -5.49 -2.18
N GLU A 24 4.25 -4.60 -1.20
CA GLU A 24 5.21 -3.66 -0.62
C GLU A 24 5.35 -3.93 0.89
N ALA A 25 6.36 -4.69 1.30
CA ALA A 25 6.50 -5.21 2.65
C ALA A 25 7.01 -4.17 3.68
N GLY A 26 6.31 -3.06 3.79
CA GLY A 26 6.53 -1.98 4.75
C GLY A 26 5.24 -1.41 5.32
N PHE A 27 4.11 -2.17 5.24
CA PHE A 27 2.76 -1.72 5.55
C PHE A 27 2.06 -2.64 6.56
N ALA A 28 2.70 -2.83 7.73
CA ALA A 28 2.12 -3.63 8.81
C ALA A 28 0.77 -3.05 9.26
N PRO A 29 -0.23 -3.90 9.61
CA PRO A 29 -0.18 -5.35 9.77
C PRO A 29 -0.47 -6.15 8.49
N TYR A 30 -0.69 -5.49 7.35
CA TYR A 30 -1.10 -6.13 6.10
C TYR A 30 0.03 -6.92 5.45
N GLU A 31 1.16 -6.26 5.15
CA GLU A 31 2.37 -6.87 4.63
C GLU A 31 3.63 -6.22 5.19
N TYR A 32 4.50 -7.00 5.78
CA TYR A 32 5.73 -6.49 6.39
C TYR A 32 6.82 -7.56 6.46
N MET A 33 8.05 -7.10 6.68
CA MET A 33 9.20 -7.99 6.83
C MET A 33 9.29 -8.53 8.26
N LYS A 34 9.32 -9.86 8.41
CA LYS A 34 9.69 -10.55 9.64
C LYS A 34 10.97 -11.36 9.40
N GLY A 35 12.10 -10.78 9.78
CA GLY A 35 13.39 -11.29 9.35
C GLY A 35 13.54 -11.17 7.82
N ASN A 36 13.68 -12.30 7.13
CA ASN A 36 13.80 -12.34 5.67
C ASN A 36 12.49 -12.74 4.96
N GLU A 37 11.41 -12.90 5.70
CA GLU A 37 10.13 -13.33 5.15
C GLU A 37 9.16 -12.15 5.08
N VAL A 38 8.36 -12.10 4.03
CA VAL A 38 7.20 -11.19 3.94
C VAL A 38 6.03 -11.91 4.58
N VAL A 39 5.41 -11.27 5.58
CA VAL A 39 4.30 -11.81 6.35
C VAL A 39 3.22 -10.74 6.52
N GLY A 40 2.07 -11.13 7.08
CA GLY A 40 0.95 -10.24 7.38
C GLY A 40 -0.36 -10.76 6.81
N ILE A 41 -1.42 -9.99 7.03
CA ILE A 41 -2.79 -10.37 6.65
C ILE A 41 -2.88 -10.66 5.15
N ASP A 42 -2.32 -9.80 4.32
CA ASP A 42 -2.33 -9.92 2.86
C ASP A 42 -1.57 -11.16 2.39
N MET A 43 -0.49 -11.52 3.07
CA MET A 43 0.27 -12.73 2.74
C MET A 43 -0.47 -14.00 3.16
N ASP A 44 -1.20 -13.97 4.27
CA ASP A 44 -2.06 -15.09 4.70
C ASP A 44 -3.22 -15.29 3.70
N ILE A 45 -3.83 -14.21 3.23
CA ILE A 45 -4.86 -14.24 2.17
C ILE A 45 -4.26 -14.80 0.87
N ALA A 46 -3.12 -14.27 0.43
CA ALA A 46 -2.45 -14.71 -0.79
C ALA A 46 -2.09 -16.20 -0.74
N LYS A 47 -1.62 -16.67 0.43
CA LYS A 47 -1.32 -18.09 0.64
C LYS A 47 -2.59 -18.95 0.58
N ALA A 48 -3.68 -18.53 1.22
CA ALA A 48 -4.94 -19.27 1.17
C ALA A 48 -5.47 -19.38 -0.27
N ILE A 49 -5.36 -18.32 -1.07
CA ILE A 49 -5.73 -18.33 -2.49
C ILE A 49 -4.87 -19.33 -3.27
N ALA A 50 -3.54 -19.30 -3.07
CA ALA A 50 -2.62 -20.22 -3.76
C ALA A 50 -2.90 -21.68 -3.38
N ASP A 51 -3.13 -21.97 -2.11
CA ASP A 51 -3.45 -23.30 -1.60
C ASP A 51 -4.77 -23.83 -2.22
N GLU A 52 -5.82 -22.98 -2.29
CA GLU A 52 -7.11 -23.35 -2.92
C GLU A 52 -6.98 -23.60 -4.42
N MET A 53 -6.09 -22.86 -5.09
CA MET A 53 -5.78 -23.04 -6.51
C MET A 53 -4.84 -24.22 -6.79
N GLY A 54 -4.27 -24.84 -5.75
CA GLY A 54 -3.28 -25.90 -5.88
C GLY A 54 -1.97 -25.42 -6.51
N LYS A 55 -1.57 -24.14 -6.26
CA LYS A 55 -0.38 -23.49 -6.79
C LYS A 55 0.61 -23.15 -5.70
N GLU A 56 1.89 -23.07 -6.06
CA GLU A 56 2.93 -22.51 -5.19
C GLU A 56 2.84 -20.98 -5.22
N LEU A 57 2.82 -20.32 -4.04
CA LEU A 57 2.86 -18.87 -3.96
C LEU A 57 4.29 -18.37 -4.16
N GLU A 58 4.46 -17.43 -5.09
CA GLU A 58 5.71 -16.65 -5.25
C GLU A 58 5.45 -15.19 -4.89
N ILE A 59 6.13 -14.69 -3.83
CA ILE A 59 5.97 -13.31 -3.36
C ILE A 59 7.06 -12.43 -3.98
N LYS A 60 6.66 -11.32 -4.63
CA LYS A 60 7.55 -10.29 -5.16
C LYS A 60 7.37 -8.99 -4.39
N ASN A 61 8.32 -8.73 -3.48
CA ASN A 61 8.38 -7.47 -2.74
C ASN A 61 9.01 -6.38 -3.62
N MET A 62 8.29 -5.28 -3.80
CA MET A 62 8.70 -4.12 -4.61
C MET A 62 8.05 -2.84 -4.08
N ASP A 63 8.35 -1.67 -4.66
CA ASP A 63 7.68 -0.43 -4.28
C ASP A 63 6.20 -0.47 -4.67
N PHE A 64 5.34 0.22 -3.93
CA PHE A 64 3.87 0.12 -4.06
C PHE A 64 3.37 0.43 -5.48
N ASP A 65 3.78 1.56 -6.05
CA ASP A 65 3.43 1.93 -7.44
C ASP A 65 4.00 0.94 -8.46
N GLY A 66 5.15 0.36 -8.17
CA GLY A 66 5.75 -0.73 -8.94
C GLY A 66 4.89 -2.00 -8.94
N ALA A 67 4.27 -2.36 -7.80
CA ALA A 67 3.38 -3.51 -7.70
C ALA A 67 2.10 -3.30 -8.53
N LEU A 68 1.50 -2.09 -8.48
CA LEU A 68 0.36 -1.74 -9.31
C LEU A 68 0.70 -1.82 -10.82
N ALA A 69 1.85 -1.30 -11.22
CA ALA A 69 2.30 -1.40 -12.62
C ALA A 69 2.63 -2.85 -13.03
N ALA A 70 3.08 -3.69 -12.09
CA ALA A 70 3.40 -5.09 -12.36
C ALA A 70 2.15 -5.92 -12.65
N VAL A 71 1.03 -5.71 -11.93
CA VAL A 71 -0.23 -6.42 -12.21
C VAL A 71 -0.84 -5.96 -13.53
N GLN A 72 -0.84 -4.67 -13.82
CA GLN A 72 -1.33 -4.13 -15.09
C GLN A 72 -0.56 -4.67 -16.30
N SER A 73 0.74 -4.92 -16.15
CA SER A 73 1.58 -5.49 -17.22
C SER A 73 1.68 -7.01 -17.22
N GLY A 74 0.96 -7.71 -16.33
CA GLY A 74 0.97 -9.17 -16.24
C GLY A 74 2.28 -9.77 -15.72
N LYS A 75 3.12 -8.99 -15.04
CA LYS A 75 4.37 -9.46 -14.41
C LYS A 75 4.13 -10.16 -13.08
N VAL A 76 3.01 -9.89 -12.44
CA VAL A 76 2.45 -10.59 -11.30
C VAL A 76 1.00 -10.95 -11.61
N ASP A 77 0.47 -11.99 -10.97
CA ASP A 77 -0.91 -12.43 -11.21
C ASP A 77 -1.90 -11.54 -10.46
N PHE A 78 -1.51 -11.05 -9.29
CA PHE A 78 -2.29 -10.11 -8.48
C PHE A 78 -1.39 -9.30 -7.54
N VAL A 79 -1.97 -8.28 -6.91
CA VAL A 79 -1.33 -7.48 -5.85
C VAL A 79 -2.08 -7.71 -4.55
N ALA A 80 -1.33 -7.90 -3.47
CA ALA A 80 -1.81 -7.89 -2.10
C ALA A 80 -0.89 -6.92 -1.32
N ALA A 81 -1.39 -5.71 -1.10
CA ALA A 81 -0.63 -4.57 -0.56
C ALA A 81 -1.56 -3.48 0.01
N GLY A 82 -2.65 -3.87 0.70
CA GLY A 82 -3.61 -2.94 1.28
C GLY A 82 -4.19 -1.95 0.24
N VAL A 83 -4.42 -2.40 -1.00
CA VAL A 83 -4.78 -1.50 -2.11
C VAL A 83 -6.22 -1.03 -1.99
N SER A 84 -6.44 0.25 -1.69
CA SER A 84 -7.76 0.87 -1.68
C SER A 84 -8.39 0.87 -3.08
N ILE A 85 -9.69 0.59 -3.16
CA ILE A 85 -10.47 0.70 -4.38
C ILE A 85 -10.67 2.19 -4.70
N SER A 86 -10.43 2.59 -5.93
CA SER A 86 -10.78 3.93 -6.43
C SER A 86 -11.25 3.85 -7.88
N PRO A 87 -12.08 4.80 -8.34
CA PRO A 87 -12.56 4.81 -9.72
C PRO A 87 -11.43 4.76 -10.75
N GLU A 88 -10.33 5.49 -10.52
CA GLU A 88 -9.19 5.50 -11.44
C GLU A 88 -8.49 4.14 -11.51
N ARG A 89 -8.44 3.42 -10.38
CA ARG A 89 -7.83 2.09 -10.31
C ARG A 89 -8.73 1.02 -10.93
N GLU A 90 -10.05 1.12 -10.76
CA GLU A 90 -11.03 0.23 -11.37
C GLU A 90 -11.04 0.32 -12.91
N GLU A 91 -10.63 1.46 -13.49
CA GLU A 91 -10.44 1.57 -14.95
C GLU A 91 -9.24 0.73 -15.46
N ALA A 92 -8.29 0.40 -14.59
CA ALA A 92 -7.02 -0.20 -14.96
C ALA A 92 -6.83 -1.63 -14.45
N MET A 93 -7.59 -2.07 -13.43
CA MET A 93 -7.48 -3.39 -12.82
C MET A 93 -8.78 -3.80 -12.13
N ASP A 94 -8.98 -5.11 -12.00
CA ASP A 94 -10.07 -5.68 -11.22
C ASP A 94 -9.70 -5.81 -9.74
N PHE A 95 -10.70 -5.74 -8.86
CA PHE A 95 -10.55 -5.88 -7.42
C PHE A 95 -11.28 -7.10 -6.88
N SER A 96 -10.80 -7.63 -5.76
CA SER A 96 -11.54 -8.58 -4.92
C SER A 96 -12.69 -7.88 -4.19
N ASN A 97 -13.47 -8.63 -3.43
CA ASN A 97 -14.32 -8.02 -2.41
C ASN A 97 -13.43 -7.32 -1.36
N GLU A 98 -13.94 -6.25 -0.79
CA GLU A 98 -13.32 -5.56 0.34
C GLU A 98 -13.18 -6.51 1.53
N TYR A 99 -12.04 -6.49 2.19
CA TYR A 99 -11.75 -7.31 3.38
C TYR A 99 -11.39 -6.46 4.60
N VAL A 100 -11.21 -5.15 4.40
CA VAL A 100 -10.99 -4.16 5.46
C VAL A 100 -11.51 -2.79 5.02
N ASN A 101 -12.03 -2.01 5.96
CA ASN A 101 -12.25 -0.58 5.80
C ASN A 101 -11.10 0.15 6.46
N SER A 102 -10.42 1.04 5.74
CA SER A 102 -9.36 1.88 6.26
C SER A 102 -9.79 3.34 6.26
N THR A 103 -9.21 4.10 7.16
CA THR A 103 -9.34 5.55 7.24
C THR A 103 -7.96 6.17 7.24
N GLU A 104 -7.83 7.38 6.69
CA GLU A 104 -6.56 8.09 6.65
C GLU A 104 -6.40 8.99 7.88
N VAL A 105 -5.22 8.94 8.47
CA VAL A 105 -4.85 9.71 9.65
C VAL A 105 -3.60 10.55 9.41
N ILE A 106 -3.33 11.49 10.32
CA ILE A 106 -2.14 12.33 10.28
C ILE A 106 -1.17 11.91 11.38
N VAL A 107 0.05 11.53 11.00
CA VAL A 107 1.16 11.25 11.93
C VAL A 107 2.03 12.50 12.05
N VAL A 108 2.37 12.86 13.28
CA VAL A 108 3.18 14.04 13.61
C VAL A 108 4.30 13.70 14.61
N ASN A 109 5.25 14.62 14.77
CA ASN A 109 6.22 14.56 15.86
C ASN A 109 5.49 14.82 17.19
N LYS A 110 5.66 13.96 18.17
CA LYS A 110 4.93 13.96 19.43
C LYS A 110 5.27 15.19 20.31
N GLU A 111 6.54 15.58 20.36
CA GLU A 111 7.00 16.67 21.22
C GLU A 111 6.79 18.05 20.58
N ASN A 112 6.84 18.10 19.23
CA ASN A 112 6.73 19.36 18.50
C ASN A 112 5.89 19.15 17.22
N PRO A 113 4.55 18.95 17.35
CA PRO A 113 3.69 18.74 16.21
C PRO A 113 3.61 20.01 15.35
N ALA A 114 3.99 19.91 14.09
CA ALA A 114 3.91 21.01 13.13
C ALA A 114 2.48 21.22 12.58
N VAL A 115 1.62 20.20 12.71
CA VAL A 115 0.20 20.25 12.40
C VAL A 115 -0.59 20.22 13.70
N THR A 116 -1.50 21.17 13.84
CA THR A 116 -2.44 21.24 14.96
C THR A 116 -3.84 21.48 14.35
N PRO A 117 -4.80 20.59 14.61
CA PRO A 117 -6.16 20.77 14.08
C PRO A 117 -6.76 22.11 14.48
N ALA A 118 -7.40 22.78 13.54
CA ALA A 118 -8.08 24.04 13.79
C ALA A 118 -9.45 23.85 14.46
N GLY A 119 -10.03 22.66 14.38
CA GLY A 119 -11.35 22.27 14.91
C GLY A 119 -11.30 21.00 15.76
N GLU A 120 -12.50 20.47 16.03
CA GLU A 120 -12.65 19.19 16.74
C GLU A 120 -12.38 17.97 15.83
N GLU A 121 -12.51 18.16 14.52
CA GLU A 121 -12.28 17.12 13.51
C GLU A 121 -11.09 17.53 12.61
N LEU A 122 -10.34 16.54 12.10
CA LEU A 122 -9.30 16.75 11.12
C LEU A 122 -9.91 17.20 9.79
N ALA A 123 -9.27 18.15 9.14
CA ALA A 123 -9.69 18.66 7.85
C ALA A 123 -8.50 18.86 6.91
N GLY A 124 -8.75 18.84 5.60
CA GLY A 124 -7.70 19.10 4.61
C GLY A 124 -6.99 20.43 4.81
N SER A 125 -7.70 21.44 5.31
CA SER A 125 -7.11 22.77 5.63
C SER A 125 -6.03 22.73 6.72
N ASP A 126 -5.98 21.68 7.57
CA ASP A 126 -4.92 21.52 8.55
C ASP A 126 -3.57 21.20 7.90
N LEU A 127 -3.60 20.76 6.65
CA LEU A 127 -2.41 20.48 5.83
C LEU A 127 -1.95 21.69 5.00
N ASP A 128 -2.71 22.78 4.99
CA ASP A 128 -2.39 23.97 4.19
C ASP A 128 -1.05 24.57 4.62
N GLY A 129 -0.19 24.82 3.62
CA GLY A 129 1.14 25.37 3.83
C GLY A 129 2.15 24.43 4.48
N LYS A 130 1.81 23.16 4.72
CA LYS A 130 2.68 22.14 5.33
C LYS A 130 3.46 21.36 4.27
N VAL A 131 4.58 20.79 4.70
CA VAL A 131 5.31 19.77 3.93
C VAL A 131 4.75 18.41 4.35
N VAL A 132 3.89 17.86 3.50
CA VAL A 132 3.15 16.62 3.78
C VAL A 132 3.84 15.45 3.10
N ALA A 133 4.16 14.41 3.86
CA ALA A 133 4.69 13.16 3.32
C ALA A 133 3.56 12.17 3.04
N VAL A 134 3.69 11.45 1.94
CA VAL A 134 2.81 10.35 1.52
C VAL A 134 3.64 9.23 0.91
N GLN A 135 3.09 8.02 0.84
CA GLN A 135 3.68 6.98 0.01
C GLN A 135 3.28 7.21 -1.44
N GLN A 136 4.25 7.11 -2.35
CA GLN A 136 4.03 7.34 -3.78
C GLN A 136 2.99 6.40 -4.35
N GLY A 137 1.94 6.98 -4.96
CA GLY A 137 0.85 6.25 -5.59
C GLY A 137 -0.21 5.69 -4.62
N ASN A 138 -0.06 5.86 -3.29
CA ASN A 138 -1.09 5.49 -2.31
C ASN A 138 -2.31 6.41 -2.44
N ILE A 139 -3.43 6.01 -1.82
CA ILE A 139 -4.67 6.81 -1.82
C ILE A 139 -4.45 8.17 -1.17
N ALA A 140 -3.64 8.24 -0.11
CA ALA A 140 -3.24 9.49 0.53
C ALA A 140 -2.49 10.43 -0.42
N ASP A 141 -1.63 9.92 -1.31
CA ASP A 141 -0.95 10.73 -2.33
C ASP A 141 -1.94 11.35 -3.31
N ILE A 142 -2.89 10.57 -3.79
CA ILE A 142 -3.95 11.03 -4.69
C ILE A 142 -4.77 12.13 -4.03
N TRP A 143 -5.21 11.89 -2.79
CA TRP A 143 -6.07 12.81 -2.04
C TRP A 143 -5.38 14.13 -1.68
N VAL A 144 -4.15 14.05 -1.13
CA VAL A 144 -3.35 15.24 -0.71
C VAL A 144 -2.89 16.05 -1.90
N SER A 145 -2.70 15.43 -3.07
CA SER A 145 -2.32 16.12 -4.31
C SER A 145 -3.49 16.83 -4.98
N ASN A 146 -4.71 16.54 -4.60
CA ASN A 146 -5.90 17.21 -5.12
C ASN A 146 -6.13 18.55 -4.39
N LYS A 147 -6.05 19.66 -5.11
CA LYS A 147 -6.19 21.03 -4.56
C LYS A 147 -7.60 21.35 -4.05
N ASP A 148 -8.59 20.55 -4.42
CA ASP A 148 -9.93 20.70 -3.87
C ASP A 148 -10.01 20.17 -2.41
N ASN A 149 -9.08 19.30 -2.01
CA ASN A 149 -9.02 18.74 -0.65
C ASN A 149 -8.15 19.58 0.29
N CYS A 150 -6.95 19.97 -0.14
CA CYS A 150 -5.99 20.75 0.66
C CYS A 150 -4.98 21.48 -0.23
N ASN A 151 -4.21 22.40 0.38
CA ASN A 151 -3.19 23.18 -0.34
C ASN A 151 -1.85 23.14 0.42
N PRO A 152 -1.18 21.98 0.48
CA PRO A 152 0.11 21.84 1.13
C PRO A 152 1.18 22.68 0.43
N LYS A 153 2.20 23.10 1.18
CA LYS A 153 3.39 23.76 0.62
C LYS A 153 4.16 22.83 -0.32
N GLU A 154 4.23 21.55 0.06
CA GLU A 154 4.91 20.50 -0.68
C GLU A 154 4.27 19.14 -0.35
N VAL A 155 4.06 18.30 -1.37
CA VAL A 155 3.75 16.86 -1.20
C VAL A 155 5.03 16.08 -1.46
N LYS A 156 5.62 15.55 -0.39
CA LYS A 156 6.86 14.79 -0.47
C LYS A 156 6.58 13.30 -0.51
N ARG A 157 6.90 12.68 -1.64
CA ARG A 157 6.62 11.27 -1.92
C ARG A 157 7.77 10.38 -1.48
N TYR A 158 7.44 9.31 -0.77
CA TYR A 158 8.38 8.29 -0.33
C TYR A 158 7.97 6.93 -0.90
N THR A 159 8.93 6.06 -1.15
CA THR A 159 8.63 4.67 -1.51
C THR A 159 8.28 3.84 -0.27
N LYS A 160 8.75 4.27 0.92
CA LYS A 160 8.51 3.57 2.19
C LYS A 160 8.23 4.54 3.32
N PHE A 161 7.20 4.27 4.12
CA PHE A 161 6.85 5.07 5.29
C PHE A 161 7.96 5.14 6.35
N ALA A 162 8.80 4.11 6.47
CA ALA A 162 9.95 4.16 7.37
C ALA A 162 10.92 5.32 7.06
N GLN A 163 11.10 5.68 5.77
CA GLN A 163 11.91 6.83 5.38
C GLN A 163 11.23 8.16 5.73
N ALA A 164 9.90 8.23 5.52
CA ALA A 164 9.11 9.40 5.92
C ALA A 164 9.17 9.61 7.44
N ALA A 165 9.07 8.53 8.23
CA ALA A 165 9.18 8.58 9.70
C ALA A 165 10.53 9.16 10.14
N GLU A 166 11.64 8.78 9.51
CA GLU A 166 12.96 9.35 9.83
C GLU A 166 13.02 10.85 9.49
N ASP A 167 12.46 11.27 8.35
CA ASP A 167 12.44 12.68 7.97
C ASP A 167 11.49 13.49 8.88
N LEU A 168 10.39 12.91 9.34
CA LEU A 168 9.48 13.54 10.30
C LEU A 168 10.15 13.75 11.67
N LYS A 169 10.83 12.73 12.19
CA LYS A 169 11.61 12.84 13.45
C LYS A 169 12.69 13.92 13.37
N ASN A 170 13.27 14.11 12.20
CA ASN A 170 14.33 15.10 11.97
C ASN A 170 13.80 16.49 11.55
N GLY A 171 12.47 16.71 11.53
CA GLY A 171 11.86 18.00 11.20
C GLY A 171 12.03 18.44 9.74
N LYS A 172 12.26 17.49 8.81
CA LYS A 172 12.37 17.77 7.37
C LYS A 172 11.02 17.76 6.65
N ILE A 173 9.99 17.24 7.30
CA ILE A 173 8.59 17.26 6.91
C ILE A 173 7.75 17.58 8.13
N ASP A 174 6.52 18.05 7.92
CA ASP A 174 5.62 18.49 8.97
C ASP A 174 4.70 17.37 9.47
N CYS A 175 4.31 16.46 8.59
CA CYS A 175 3.44 15.32 8.90
C CYS A 175 3.52 14.23 7.83
N ILE A 176 2.95 13.06 8.16
CA ILE A 176 2.70 11.97 7.22
C ILE A 176 1.18 11.75 7.18
N VAL A 177 0.61 11.56 6.00
CA VAL A 177 -0.78 11.09 5.82
C VAL A 177 -0.71 9.64 5.35
N MET A 178 -1.42 8.76 6.07
CA MET A 178 -1.40 7.33 5.81
C MET A 178 -2.58 6.63 6.50
N ASP A 179 -2.85 5.40 6.09
CA ASP A 179 -3.87 4.54 6.67
C ASP A 179 -3.68 4.33 8.17
N GLN A 180 -4.78 4.26 8.91
CA GLN A 180 -4.80 4.22 10.37
C GLN A 180 -4.00 3.04 10.95
N TYR A 181 -4.28 1.81 10.54
CA TYR A 181 -3.60 0.65 11.14
C TYR A 181 -2.09 0.63 10.90
N PRO A 182 -1.59 0.91 9.68
CA PRO A 182 -0.16 1.11 9.46
C PRO A 182 0.42 2.30 10.22
N ALA A 183 -0.33 3.38 10.44
CA ALA A 183 0.10 4.50 11.27
C ALA A 183 0.28 4.08 12.73
N GLU A 184 -0.64 3.29 13.28
CA GLU A 184 -0.56 2.76 14.64
C GLU A 184 0.71 1.90 14.83
N GLU A 185 1.00 1.02 13.87
CA GLU A 185 2.22 0.21 13.87
C GLU A 185 3.49 1.07 13.71
N LEU A 186 3.45 2.07 12.83
CA LEU A 186 4.57 2.99 12.64
C LEU A 186 4.88 3.77 13.92
N VAL A 187 3.86 4.27 14.60
CA VAL A 187 3.98 5.02 15.86
C VAL A 187 4.43 4.10 16.99
N ALA A 188 3.90 2.88 17.10
CA ALA A 188 4.32 1.90 18.09
C ALA A 188 5.82 1.55 17.98
N ALA A 189 6.37 1.60 16.77
CA ALA A 189 7.80 1.39 16.51
C ALA A 189 8.65 2.66 16.66
N ASN A 190 8.04 3.84 16.88
CA ASN A 190 8.72 5.14 16.92
C ASN A 190 8.17 6.06 18.03
N ASP A 191 8.72 5.96 19.23
CA ASP A 191 8.28 6.70 20.44
C ASP A 191 8.18 8.23 20.27
N ALA A 192 8.92 8.80 19.31
CA ALA A 192 8.93 10.22 18.99
C ALA A 192 7.74 10.68 18.13
N LEU A 193 6.95 9.73 17.60
CA LEU A 193 5.82 10.01 16.72
C LEU A 193 4.49 9.72 17.42
N THR A 194 3.43 10.34 16.92
CA THR A 194 2.05 10.09 17.35
C THR A 194 1.10 10.36 16.21
N THR A 195 -0.08 9.74 16.21
CA THR A 195 -1.21 10.14 15.39
C THR A 195 -1.93 11.33 16.02
N LEU A 196 -2.48 12.21 15.22
CA LEU A 196 -3.51 13.14 15.68
C LEU A 196 -4.82 12.39 15.88
N ASP A 197 -5.64 12.86 16.83
CA ASP A 197 -6.97 12.29 17.07
C ASP A 197 -7.89 12.58 15.88
N GLY A 198 -8.68 11.59 15.48
CA GLY A 198 -9.66 11.70 14.41
C GLY A 198 -9.19 11.14 13.06
N THR A 199 -10.09 11.19 12.09
CA THR A 199 -9.92 10.71 10.72
C THR A 199 -9.85 11.90 9.77
N LEU A 200 -8.91 11.89 8.84
CA LEU A 200 -8.78 12.94 7.82
C LEU A 200 -9.78 12.70 6.67
N PHE A 201 -9.88 11.45 6.20
CA PHE A 201 -10.88 10.98 5.23
C PHE A 201 -10.98 9.45 5.25
N GLU A 202 -12.03 8.91 4.60
CA GLU A 202 -12.34 7.48 4.41
C GLU A 202 -12.20 7.07 2.94
#